data_a5bda8aeed7ab46c886667711eded716
#
_entry.id   a5bda8aeed7ab46c886667711eded716
#
_cell.length_a   1.000
_cell.length_b   1.000
_cell.length_c   1.000
_cell.angle_alpha   90.00
_cell.angle_beta   90.00
_cell.angle_gamma   90.00
#
_symmetry.space_group_name_H-M   'P 1'
#
loop_
_entity.id
_entity.type
_entity.pdbx_description
1 polymer ?
#
loop_
_entity_poly.entity_id
_entity_poly.type
_entity_poly.pdbx_seq_one_letter_code
_entity_poly.pdbx_strand_id
1 'polypeptide(L)'
;MSCYSSDLMLRQYTRVKSSKGSSFTYKDLKTVYTIVIYEKSPDACLTDALSDIYLHHGRIVFDTGIELKLLQEFYVVALDVFKESKYAKDINELNAWLSLLTAQSVDDLAALVSDYPWMEAICKDMSEYMYDPEEVITMFSEALRMLDENTVHYMIDELQKERDKAVAALSEKDAALSEKGSVISEKDAALSKKDAEIAALKAKLSALNK
;
A
#
# COMPACT_ATOMS: atom_id res chain seq x y z
N MET A 1 1.11 -7.52 0.47
CA MET A 1 2.14 -8.51 0.11
C MET A 1 2.42 -9.51 1.22
N SER A 2 2.80 -9.09 2.43
CA SER A 2 3.18 -10.00 3.53
C SER A 2 2.10 -11.02 3.92
N CYS A 3 0.82 -10.65 3.88
CA CYS A 3 -0.28 -11.55 4.22
C CYS A 3 -0.37 -12.76 3.26
N TYR A 4 -0.22 -12.54 1.96
CA TYR A 4 -0.26 -13.62 0.97
C TYR A 4 0.91 -14.59 1.11
N SER A 5 2.13 -14.07 1.29
CA SER A 5 3.31 -14.92 1.47
C SER A 5 3.23 -15.72 2.79
N SER A 6 2.66 -15.14 3.85
CA SER A 6 2.44 -15.82 5.13
C SER A 6 1.37 -16.92 5.02
N ASP A 7 0.27 -16.69 4.29
CA ASP A 7 -0.75 -17.70 4.05
C ASP A 7 -0.20 -18.87 3.23
N LEU A 8 0.56 -18.61 2.17
CA LEU A 8 1.21 -19.65 1.38
C LEU A 8 2.20 -20.48 2.22
N MET A 9 2.96 -19.82 3.12
CA MET A 9 3.87 -20.49 4.04
C MET A 9 3.11 -21.40 4.99
N LEU A 10 2.00 -20.93 5.57
CA LEU A 10 1.18 -21.70 6.49
C LEU A 10 0.53 -22.91 5.79
N ARG A 11 0.01 -22.74 4.59
CA ARG A 11 -0.55 -23.82 3.76
C ARG A 11 0.52 -24.86 3.42
N GLN A 12 1.71 -24.42 3.04
CA GLN A 12 2.83 -25.32 2.78
C GLN A 12 3.19 -26.11 4.04
N TYR A 13 3.34 -25.44 5.17
CA TYR A 13 3.62 -26.07 6.46
C TYR A 13 2.59 -27.14 6.80
N THR A 14 1.30 -26.80 6.75
CA THR A 14 0.22 -27.73 7.06
C THR A 14 0.24 -28.96 6.16
N ARG A 15 0.41 -28.75 4.84
CA ARG A 15 0.44 -29.85 3.86
C ARG A 15 1.64 -30.75 4.07
N VAL A 16 2.84 -30.20 4.22
CA VAL A 16 4.08 -30.98 4.35
C VAL A 16 4.09 -31.72 5.70
N LYS A 17 3.66 -31.07 6.78
CA LYS A 17 3.54 -31.70 8.10
C LYS A 17 2.55 -32.86 8.09
N SER A 18 1.38 -32.70 7.48
CA SER A 18 0.38 -33.76 7.35
C SER A 18 0.90 -34.95 6.52
N SER A 19 1.68 -34.67 5.48
CA SER A 19 2.26 -35.72 4.60
C SER A 19 3.40 -36.49 5.29
N LYS A 20 4.25 -35.84 6.08
CA LYS A 20 5.44 -36.43 6.72
C LYS A 20 5.23 -36.91 8.14
N GLY A 21 4.17 -36.48 8.81
CA GLY A 21 3.85 -36.85 10.17
C GLY A 21 5.01 -36.57 11.16
N SER A 22 5.44 -37.59 11.87
CA SER A 22 6.53 -37.50 12.85
C SER A 22 7.92 -37.29 12.26
N SER A 23 8.11 -37.53 10.95
CA SER A 23 9.38 -37.31 10.26
C SER A 23 9.55 -35.87 9.73
N PHE A 24 8.56 -35.00 9.98
CA PHE A 24 8.61 -33.60 9.55
C PHE A 24 9.73 -32.82 10.24
N THR A 25 10.45 -32.03 9.45
CA THR A 25 11.41 -31.04 9.91
C THR A 25 11.18 -29.71 9.17
N TYR A 26 11.56 -28.58 9.75
CA TYR A 26 11.47 -27.27 9.09
C TYR A 26 12.33 -27.16 7.82
N LYS A 27 13.32 -28.05 7.65
CA LYS A 27 14.14 -28.15 6.42
C LYS A 27 13.34 -28.69 5.22
N ASP A 28 12.20 -29.29 5.46
CA ASP A 28 11.30 -29.81 4.43
C ASP A 28 10.48 -28.70 3.74
N LEU A 29 10.45 -27.51 4.33
CA LEU A 29 9.78 -26.36 3.77
C LEU A 29 10.64 -25.70 2.68
N LYS A 30 9.98 -25.29 1.60
CA LYS A 30 10.61 -24.59 0.48
C LYS A 30 10.40 -23.09 0.62
N THR A 31 11.28 -22.32 0.02
CA THR A 31 11.15 -20.88 -0.10
C THR A 31 9.86 -20.51 -0.83
N VAL A 32 9.14 -19.54 -0.30
CA VAL A 32 7.99 -18.90 -0.93
C VAL A 32 8.51 -17.64 -1.66
N TYR A 33 8.31 -17.60 -2.95
CA TYR A 33 8.63 -16.45 -3.77
C TYR A 33 7.37 -15.61 -3.96
N THR A 34 7.45 -14.34 -3.63
CA THR A 34 6.39 -13.37 -3.89
C THR A 34 6.86 -12.43 -4.98
N ILE A 35 6.23 -12.52 -6.15
CA ILE A 35 6.53 -11.66 -7.31
C ILE A 35 5.41 -10.64 -7.42
N VAL A 36 5.77 -9.37 -7.41
CA VAL A 36 4.84 -8.25 -7.56
C VAL A 36 5.20 -7.50 -8.83
N ILE A 37 4.23 -7.40 -9.72
CA ILE A 37 4.37 -6.71 -10.99
C ILE A 37 3.56 -5.42 -10.91
N TYR A 38 4.23 -4.28 -11.07
CA TYR A 38 3.61 -2.97 -11.09
C TYR A 38 3.50 -2.45 -12.53
N GLU A 39 2.30 -2.13 -12.97
CA GLU A 39 2.07 -1.35 -14.20
C GLU A 39 2.50 0.11 -13.98
N LYS A 40 2.15 0.66 -12.81
CA LYS A 40 2.62 1.96 -12.32
C LYS A 40 3.37 1.75 -11.02
N SER A 41 4.65 2.04 -11.04
CA SER A 41 5.53 1.79 -9.92
C SER A 41 5.37 2.82 -8.81
N PRO A 42 5.53 2.42 -7.53
CA PRO A 42 5.60 3.37 -6.43
C PRO A 42 6.83 4.28 -6.58
N ASP A 43 6.75 5.49 -6.03
CA ASP A 43 7.81 6.52 -6.09
C ASP A 43 9.18 6.00 -5.66
N ALA A 44 9.21 5.03 -4.75
CA ALA A 44 10.46 4.39 -4.32
C ALA A 44 11.23 3.68 -5.45
N CYS A 45 10.54 3.26 -6.52
CA CYS A 45 11.16 2.65 -7.71
C CYS A 45 11.53 3.68 -8.78
N LEU A 46 11.05 4.93 -8.66
CA LEU A 46 11.16 5.97 -9.69
C LEU A 46 12.27 7.00 -9.40
N THR A 47 13.24 6.65 -8.57
CA THR A 47 14.37 7.55 -8.27
C THR A 47 15.40 7.54 -9.41
N ASP A 48 16.12 8.65 -9.61
CA ASP A 48 17.17 8.77 -10.65
C ASP A 48 18.20 7.64 -10.58
N ALA A 49 18.54 7.18 -9.38
CA ALA A 49 19.48 6.08 -9.18
C ALA A 49 18.95 4.73 -9.66
N LEU A 50 17.64 4.60 -9.84
CA LEU A 50 16.92 3.36 -10.22
C LEU A 50 16.28 3.45 -11.61
N SER A 51 16.56 4.50 -12.38
CA SER A 51 15.89 4.78 -13.67
C SER A 51 15.98 3.65 -14.71
N ASP A 52 17.00 2.80 -14.61
CA ASP A 52 17.18 1.62 -15.48
C ASP A 52 16.93 0.29 -14.74
N ILE A 53 16.59 0.31 -13.44
CA ILE A 53 16.45 -0.90 -12.63
C ILE A 53 14.96 -1.22 -12.48
N TYR A 54 14.47 -2.14 -13.28
CA TYR A 54 13.07 -2.58 -13.30
C TYR A 54 12.79 -3.85 -12.50
N LEU A 55 13.84 -4.59 -12.11
CA LEU A 55 13.73 -5.83 -11.33
C LEU A 55 14.46 -5.65 -10.00
N HIS A 56 13.69 -5.72 -8.91
CA HIS A 56 14.22 -5.60 -7.56
C HIS A 56 14.07 -6.93 -6.82
N HIS A 57 15.14 -7.39 -6.21
CA HIS A 57 15.13 -8.58 -5.36
C HIS A 57 15.26 -8.17 -3.90
N GLY A 58 14.19 -8.43 -3.15
CA GLY A 58 14.13 -8.14 -1.71
C GLY A 58 14.59 -9.34 -0.88
N ARG A 59 15.59 -9.10 -0.03
CA ARG A 59 16.07 -10.02 1.00
C ARG A 59 16.01 -9.36 2.35
N ILE A 60 15.90 -10.16 3.41
CA ILE A 60 15.96 -9.63 4.77
C ILE A 60 17.42 -9.53 5.19
N VAL A 61 17.84 -8.30 5.40
CA VAL A 61 19.18 -7.95 5.90
C VAL A 61 18.98 -7.24 7.24
N PHE A 62 19.70 -7.69 8.27
CA PHE A 62 19.68 -7.04 9.58
C PHE A 62 20.57 -5.80 9.56
N ASP A 63 20.34 -4.86 10.45
CA ASP A 63 21.13 -3.62 10.63
C ASP A 63 22.62 -3.92 10.92
N THR A 64 22.91 -5.08 11.49
CA THR A 64 24.28 -5.61 11.71
C THR A 64 24.92 -6.19 10.46
N GLY A 65 24.24 -6.21 9.31
CA GLY A 65 24.72 -6.82 8.07
C GLY A 65 24.59 -8.34 8.01
N ILE A 66 23.94 -8.97 9.00
CA ILE A 66 23.70 -10.42 8.97
C ILE A 66 22.59 -10.71 7.98
N GLU A 67 22.85 -11.62 7.03
CA GLU A 67 21.87 -12.18 6.11
C GLU A 67 21.43 -13.57 6.61
N LEU A 68 20.12 -13.72 6.83
CA LEU A 68 19.53 -15.04 7.13
C LEU A 68 18.76 -15.53 5.91
N LYS A 69 18.96 -16.81 5.55
CA LYS A 69 18.10 -17.50 4.58
C LYS A 69 16.74 -17.76 5.21
N LEU A 70 15.86 -16.78 5.13
CA LEU A 70 14.46 -16.96 5.47
C LEU A 70 13.71 -17.56 4.29
N LEU A 71 12.62 -18.29 4.59
CA LEU A 71 11.84 -18.99 3.56
C LEU A 71 10.88 -18.07 2.79
N GLN A 72 11.21 -16.78 2.69
CA GLN A 72 10.45 -15.78 1.94
C GLN A 72 11.40 -14.91 1.17
N GLU A 73 11.15 -14.80 -0.13
CA GLU A 73 11.87 -13.90 -1.04
C GLU A 73 10.85 -13.07 -1.82
N PHE A 74 11.19 -11.81 -2.07
CA PHE A 74 10.34 -10.87 -2.75
C PHE A 74 11.01 -10.37 -4.03
N TYR A 75 10.25 -10.36 -5.11
CA TYR A 75 10.65 -9.76 -6.37
C TYR A 75 9.64 -8.69 -6.75
N VAL A 76 10.13 -7.51 -7.11
CA VAL A 76 9.32 -6.42 -7.61
C VAL A 76 9.74 -6.14 -9.05
N VAL A 77 8.76 -6.14 -9.96
CA VAL A 77 8.94 -5.83 -11.37
C VAL A 77 8.21 -4.53 -11.66
N ALA A 78 8.94 -3.51 -12.07
CA ALA A 78 8.45 -2.18 -12.43
C ALA A 78 8.30 -2.10 -13.96
N LEU A 79 7.10 -2.34 -14.50
CA LEU A 79 6.87 -2.41 -15.95
C LEU A 79 7.04 -1.05 -16.64
N ASP A 80 6.65 0.04 -15.98
CA ASP A 80 6.85 1.40 -16.47
C ASP A 80 8.35 1.73 -16.59
N VAL A 81 9.15 1.37 -15.58
CA VAL A 81 10.61 1.52 -15.63
C VAL A 81 11.23 0.61 -16.70
N PHE A 82 10.72 -0.63 -16.85
CA PHE A 82 11.19 -1.53 -17.89
C PHE A 82 11.01 -0.93 -19.28
N LYS A 83 9.84 -0.37 -19.59
CA LYS A 83 9.53 0.26 -20.89
C LYS A 83 10.54 1.34 -21.28
N GLU A 84 10.94 2.17 -20.32
CA GLU A 84 11.86 3.28 -20.53
C GLU A 84 13.34 2.87 -20.46
N SER A 85 13.62 1.67 -19.93
CA SER A 85 14.98 1.21 -19.70
C SER A 85 15.71 0.84 -21.00
N LYS A 86 17.01 1.03 -21.01
CA LYS A 86 17.87 0.55 -22.11
C LYS A 86 17.85 -0.96 -22.31
N TYR A 87 17.51 -1.71 -21.26
CA TYR A 87 17.47 -3.18 -21.28
C TYR A 87 16.20 -3.73 -21.94
N ALA A 88 15.17 -2.93 -22.16
CA ALA A 88 13.96 -3.36 -22.84
C ALA A 88 14.22 -3.88 -24.27
N LYS A 89 15.31 -3.44 -24.89
CA LYS A 89 15.72 -3.84 -26.26
C LYS A 89 16.57 -5.11 -26.30
N ASP A 90 16.98 -5.64 -25.15
CA ASP A 90 17.78 -6.86 -25.10
C ASP A 90 16.90 -8.06 -25.42
N ILE A 91 17.33 -8.88 -26.41
CA ILE A 91 16.58 -10.07 -26.84
C ILE A 91 16.84 -11.21 -25.87
N ASN A 92 15.90 -11.45 -24.95
CA ASN A 92 15.91 -12.57 -24.02
C ASN A 92 14.49 -12.96 -23.62
N GLU A 93 14.32 -14.14 -23.02
CA GLU A 93 13.00 -14.69 -22.66
C GLU A 93 12.26 -13.82 -21.63
N LEU A 94 12.97 -13.28 -20.63
CA LEU A 94 12.36 -12.41 -19.63
C LEU A 94 11.79 -11.14 -20.28
N ASN A 95 12.55 -10.51 -21.15
CA ASN A 95 12.10 -9.30 -21.84
C ASN A 95 10.93 -9.58 -22.78
N ALA A 96 10.89 -10.76 -23.41
CA ALA A 96 9.74 -11.17 -24.21
C ALA A 96 8.45 -11.18 -23.37
N TRP A 97 8.50 -11.79 -22.17
CA TRP A 97 7.34 -11.81 -21.26
C TRP A 97 6.99 -10.44 -20.72
N LEU A 98 7.98 -9.63 -20.36
CA LEU A 98 7.74 -8.26 -19.87
C LEU A 98 7.16 -7.36 -20.98
N SER A 99 7.65 -7.51 -22.22
CA SER A 99 7.10 -6.79 -23.38
C SER A 99 5.67 -7.19 -23.67
N LEU A 100 5.35 -8.50 -23.56
CA LEU A 100 3.96 -8.97 -23.65
C LEU A 100 3.06 -8.32 -22.61
N LEU A 101 3.51 -8.24 -21.34
CA LEU A 101 2.73 -7.63 -20.25
C LEU A 101 2.58 -6.09 -20.41
N THR A 102 3.43 -5.48 -21.22
CA THR A 102 3.37 -4.03 -21.48
C THR A 102 2.72 -3.67 -22.82
N ALA A 103 2.36 -4.68 -23.65
CA ALA A 103 1.68 -4.46 -24.91
C ALA A 103 0.28 -3.85 -24.68
N GLN A 104 -0.04 -2.78 -25.43
CA GLN A 104 -1.30 -2.04 -25.32
C GLN A 104 -2.09 -2.06 -26.64
N SER A 105 -1.47 -2.56 -27.71
CA SER A 105 -2.06 -2.60 -29.03
C SER A 105 -1.68 -3.88 -29.78
N VAL A 106 -2.43 -4.17 -30.83
CA VAL A 106 -2.11 -5.30 -31.75
C VAL A 106 -0.80 -5.07 -32.48
N ASP A 107 -0.44 -3.80 -32.72
CA ASP A 107 0.85 -3.45 -33.34
C ASP A 107 2.02 -3.78 -32.40
N ASP A 108 1.86 -3.61 -31.10
CA ASP A 108 2.88 -4.01 -30.11
C ASP A 108 3.06 -5.54 -30.11
N LEU A 109 1.96 -6.30 -30.22
CA LEU A 109 2.02 -7.75 -30.33
C LEU A 109 2.68 -8.21 -31.63
N ALA A 110 2.41 -7.53 -32.76
CA ALA A 110 3.04 -7.82 -34.03
C ALA A 110 4.55 -7.56 -33.99
N ALA A 111 4.99 -6.45 -33.36
CA ALA A 111 6.40 -6.15 -33.14
C ALA A 111 7.05 -7.22 -32.25
N LEU A 112 6.36 -7.63 -31.17
CA LEU A 112 6.84 -8.67 -30.27
C LEU A 112 7.05 -10.02 -30.99
N VAL A 113 6.14 -10.42 -31.86
CA VAL A 113 6.27 -11.66 -32.66
C VAL A 113 7.45 -11.55 -33.63
N SER A 114 7.71 -10.37 -34.19
CA SER A 114 8.88 -10.14 -35.03
C SER A 114 10.21 -10.38 -34.29
N ASP A 115 10.28 -9.92 -33.05
CA ASP A 115 11.48 -10.09 -32.22
C ASP A 115 11.56 -11.47 -31.56
N TYR A 116 10.40 -12.06 -31.25
CA TYR A 116 10.25 -13.34 -30.56
C TYR A 116 9.24 -14.27 -31.27
N PRO A 117 9.61 -14.92 -32.40
CA PRO A 117 8.67 -15.73 -33.19
C PRO A 117 8.00 -16.87 -32.42
N TRP A 118 8.63 -17.36 -31.35
CA TRP A 118 8.07 -18.42 -30.51
C TRP A 118 6.83 -17.96 -29.70
N MET A 119 6.58 -16.65 -29.58
CA MET A 119 5.40 -16.10 -28.90
C MET A 119 4.18 -15.95 -29.82
N GLU A 120 4.27 -16.30 -31.11
CA GLU A 120 3.20 -16.10 -32.09
C GLU A 120 1.85 -16.62 -31.63
N ALA A 121 1.80 -17.85 -31.11
CA ALA A 121 0.55 -18.43 -30.63
C ALA A 121 -0.07 -17.64 -29.48
N ILE A 122 0.74 -17.23 -28.51
CA ILE A 122 0.30 -16.46 -27.35
C ILE A 122 -0.19 -15.08 -27.78
N CYS A 123 0.57 -14.40 -28.64
CA CYS A 123 0.20 -13.08 -29.15
C CYS A 123 -1.07 -13.12 -29.99
N LYS A 124 -1.29 -14.20 -30.75
CA LYS A 124 -2.51 -14.41 -31.51
C LYS A 124 -3.72 -14.53 -30.57
N ASP A 125 -3.63 -15.41 -29.57
CA ASP A 125 -4.68 -15.56 -28.58
C ASP A 125 -4.99 -14.23 -27.88
N MET A 126 -3.96 -13.50 -27.44
CA MET A 126 -4.14 -12.17 -26.83
C MET A 126 -4.77 -11.15 -27.78
N SER A 127 -4.44 -11.18 -29.08
CA SER A 127 -5.04 -10.25 -30.04
C SER A 127 -6.55 -10.48 -30.18
N GLU A 128 -6.99 -11.74 -30.14
CA GLU A 128 -8.43 -12.07 -30.17
C GLU A 128 -9.15 -11.45 -28.96
N TYR A 129 -8.57 -11.53 -27.76
CA TYR A 129 -9.14 -10.90 -26.56
C TYR A 129 -9.11 -9.35 -26.59
N MET A 130 -8.11 -8.74 -27.20
CA MET A 130 -8.05 -7.27 -27.37
C MET A 130 -9.17 -6.73 -28.27
N TYR A 131 -9.71 -7.56 -29.19
CA TYR A 131 -10.82 -7.19 -30.05
C TYR A 131 -12.20 -7.43 -29.44
N ASP A 132 -12.31 -8.24 -28.39
CA ASP A 132 -13.57 -8.49 -27.68
C ASP A 132 -13.45 -8.12 -26.17
N PRO A 133 -13.63 -6.85 -25.83
CA PRO A 133 -13.56 -6.38 -24.44
C PRO A 133 -14.60 -7.01 -23.52
N GLU A 134 -15.75 -7.45 -24.03
CA GLU A 134 -16.82 -8.03 -23.22
C GLU A 134 -16.44 -9.44 -22.72
N GLU A 135 -15.74 -10.22 -23.55
CA GLU A 135 -15.25 -11.54 -23.15
C GLU A 135 -14.13 -11.44 -22.11
N VAL A 136 -13.24 -10.45 -22.28
CA VAL A 136 -12.20 -10.11 -21.28
C VAL A 136 -12.82 -9.71 -19.94
N ILE A 137 -13.84 -8.87 -19.94
CA ILE A 137 -14.56 -8.43 -18.73
C ILE A 137 -15.22 -9.61 -18.04
N THR A 138 -15.77 -10.56 -18.78
CA THR A 138 -16.45 -11.74 -18.22
C THR A 138 -15.46 -12.71 -17.58
N MET A 139 -14.29 -12.93 -18.18
CA MET A 139 -13.27 -13.86 -17.69
C MET A 139 -12.53 -13.31 -16.45
N PHE A 140 -12.33 -12.00 -16.38
CA PHE A 140 -11.73 -11.34 -15.21
C PHE A 140 -12.74 -10.98 -14.11
N SER A 141 -14.05 -10.97 -14.41
CA SER A 141 -15.07 -10.46 -13.49
C SER A 141 -15.14 -11.22 -12.18
N GLU A 142 -14.92 -12.53 -12.18
CA GLU A 142 -15.01 -13.33 -10.95
C GLU A 142 -13.73 -13.24 -10.11
N ALA A 143 -12.56 -13.22 -10.72
CA ALA A 143 -11.29 -13.03 -10.04
C ALA A 143 -11.13 -11.59 -9.55
N LEU A 144 -11.54 -10.59 -10.35
CA LEU A 144 -11.59 -9.18 -9.94
C LEU A 144 -12.65 -8.94 -8.87
N ARG A 145 -13.80 -9.60 -8.91
CA ARG A 145 -14.82 -9.50 -7.87
C ARG A 145 -14.30 -9.99 -6.53
N MET A 146 -13.58 -11.12 -6.48
CA MET A 146 -12.94 -11.62 -5.26
C MET A 146 -11.85 -10.69 -4.73
N LEU A 147 -11.06 -10.09 -5.62
CA LEU A 147 -10.04 -9.09 -5.27
C LEU A 147 -10.70 -7.78 -4.80
N ASP A 148 -11.78 -7.37 -5.46
CA ASP A 148 -12.53 -6.13 -5.14
C ASP A 148 -13.26 -6.27 -3.79
N GLU A 149 -13.91 -7.39 -3.50
CA GLU A 149 -14.55 -7.64 -2.21
C GLU A 149 -13.52 -7.56 -1.06
N ASN A 150 -12.37 -8.18 -1.20
CA ASN A 150 -11.31 -8.13 -0.18
C ASN A 150 -10.69 -6.72 -0.05
N THR A 151 -10.52 -6.01 -1.17
CA THR A 151 -10.00 -4.63 -1.19
C THR A 151 -11.00 -3.66 -0.59
N VAL A 152 -12.28 -3.81 -0.92
CA VAL A 152 -13.37 -2.99 -0.35
C VAL A 152 -13.49 -3.21 1.16
N HIS A 153 -13.44 -4.46 1.64
CA HIS A 153 -13.43 -4.75 3.08
C HIS A 153 -12.23 -4.12 3.79
N TYR A 154 -11.04 -4.24 3.21
CA TYR A 154 -9.84 -3.59 3.76
C TYR A 154 -9.97 -2.06 3.80
N MET A 155 -10.48 -1.43 2.73
CA MET A 155 -10.71 0.01 2.69
C MET A 155 -11.77 0.46 3.70
N ILE A 156 -12.84 -0.32 3.88
CA ILE A 156 -13.87 -0.05 4.90
C ILE A 156 -13.26 -0.10 6.30
N ASP A 157 -12.45 -1.12 6.60
CA ASP A 157 -11.78 -1.27 7.89
C ASP A 157 -10.81 -0.10 8.18
N GLU A 158 -10.05 0.33 7.18
CA GLU A 158 -9.14 1.49 7.32
C GLU A 158 -9.90 2.80 7.52
N LEU A 159 -10.96 3.04 6.73
CA LEU A 159 -11.82 4.21 6.90
C LEU A 159 -12.53 4.22 8.26
N GLN A 160 -12.95 3.07 8.77
CA GLN A 160 -13.51 2.96 10.11
C GLN A 160 -12.49 3.32 11.18
N LYS A 161 -11.25 2.83 11.08
CA LYS A 161 -10.17 3.19 12.00
C LYS A 161 -9.84 4.68 11.95
N GLU A 162 -9.81 5.29 10.78
CA GLU A 162 -9.60 6.73 10.63
C GLU A 162 -10.74 7.54 11.24
N ARG A 163 -11.99 7.12 10.98
CA ARG A 163 -13.17 7.73 11.60
C ARG A 163 -13.10 7.66 13.12
N ASP A 164 -12.77 6.50 13.68
CA ASP A 164 -12.74 6.31 15.13
C ASP A 164 -11.64 7.14 15.78
N LYS A 165 -10.48 7.28 15.12
CA LYS A 165 -9.42 8.21 15.54
C LYS A 165 -9.88 9.67 15.49
N ALA A 166 -10.58 10.07 14.43
CA ALA A 166 -11.08 11.43 14.29
C ALA A 166 -12.16 11.75 15.34
N VAL A 167 -13.06 10.81 15.62
CA VAL A 167 -14.11 10.94 16.65
C VAL A 167 -13.46 11.05 18.05
N ALA A 168 -12.47 10.24 18.36
CA ALA A 168 -11.74 10.31 19.62
C ALA A 168 -11.04 11.68 19.81
N ALA A 169 -10.36 12.17 18.76
CA ALA A 169 -9.70 13.47 18.77
C ALA A 169 -10.71 14.64 18.89
N LEU A 170 -11.89 14.49 18.30
CA LEU A 170 -12.97 15.48 18.43
C LEU A 170 -13.49 15.53 19.87
N SER A 171 -13.75 14.37 20.47
CA SER A 171 -14.19 14.26 21.86
C SER A 171 -13.20 14.87 22.85
N GLU A 172 -11.90 14.67 22.62
CA GLU A 172 -10.83 15.25 23.44
C GLU A 172 -10.78 16.77 23.30
N LYS A 173 -10.97 17.29 22.09
CA LYS A 173 -11.06 18.75 21.85
C LYS A 173 -12.30 19.37 22.47
N ASP A 174 -13.44 18.70 22.43
CA ASP A 174 -14.68 19.18 23.03
C ASP A 174 -14.55 19.23 24.57
N ALA A 175 -13.93 18.23 25.19
CA ALA A 175 -13.63 18.24 26.62
C ALA A 175 -12.71 19.41 26.98
N ALA A 176 -11.64 19.64 26.21
CA ALA A 176 -10.73 20.75 26.42
C ALA A 176 -11.40 22.13 26.20
N LEU A 177 -12.33 22.23 25.25
CA LEU A 177 -13.13 23.45 25.03
C LEU A 177 -14.08 23.71 26.20
N SER A 178 -14.73 22.68 26.72
CA SER A 178 -15.61 22.78 27.88
C SER A 178 -14.83 23.27 29.14
N GLU A 179 -13.65 22.69 29.37
CA GLU A 179 -12.78 23.12 30.48
C GLU A 179 -12.33 24.57 30.33
N LYS A 180 -11.91 24.99 29.12
CA LYS A 180 -11.58 26.39 28.86
C LYS A 180 -12.77 27.32 29.05
N GLY A 181 -13.96 26.90 28.67
CA GLY A 181 -15.21 27.64 28.87
C GLY A 181 -15.49 27.91 30.37
N SER A 182 -15.31 26.90 31.23
CA SER A 182 -15.46 27.06 32.67
C SER A 182 -14.44 28.02 33.26
N VAL A 183 -13.16 27.91 32.86
CA VAL A 183 -12.09 28.81 33.31
C VAL A 183 -12.35 30.27 32.86
N ILE A 184 -12.86 30.49 31.67
CA ILE A 184 -13.24 31.83 31.18
C ILE A 184 -14.39 32.37 32.02
N SER A 185 -15.41 31.59 32.29
CA SER A 185 -16.56 32.00 33.13
C SER A 185 -16.11 32.41 34.57
N GLU A 186 -15.20 31.63 35.17
CA GLU A 186 -14.63 31.96 36.48
C GLU A 186 -13.82 33.28 36.48
N LYS A 187 -13.03 33.46 35.40
CA LYS A 187 -12.25 34.71 35.25
C LYS A 187 -13.14 35.92 35.02
N ASP A 188 -14.19 35.77 34.24
CA ASP A 188 -15.16 36.86 34.00
C ASP A 188 -15.92 37.25 35.30
N ALA A 189 -16.29 36.25 36.10
CA ALA A 189 -16.88 36.51 37.44
C ALA A 189 -15.89 37.20 38.39
N ALA A 190 -14.62 36.81 38.36
CA ALA A 190 -13.58 37.46 39.16
C ALA A 190 -13.27 38.90 38.70
N LEU A 191 -13.27 39.12 37.36
CA LEU A 191 -13.11 40.48 36.80
C LEU A 191 -14.28 41.39 37.20
N SER A 192 -15.51 40.90 37.08
CA SER A 192 -16.69 41.67 37.50
C SER A 192 -16.67 42.07 38.98
N LYS A 193 -16.19 41.20 39.88
CA LYS A 193 -15.98 41.54 41.29
C LYS A 193 -14.94 42.62 41.47
N LYS A 194 -13.80 42.51 40.77
CA LYS A 194 -12.73 43.52 40.84
C LYS A 194 -13.19 44.89 40.29
N ASP A 195 -13.96 44.89 39.23
CA ASP A 195 -14.51 46.12 38.65
C ASP A 195 -15.48 46.82 39.65
N ALA A 196 -16.31 46.03 40.34
CA ALA A 196 -17.17 46.55 41.41
C ALA A 196 -16.36 47.11 42.58
N GLU A 197 -15.28 46.44 42.99
CA GLU A 197 -14.37 46.96 44.02
C GLU A 197 -13.67 48.26 43.62
N ILE A 198 -13.20 48.30 42.37
CA ILE A 198 -12.56 49.51 41.81
C ILE A 198 -13.56 50.67 41.77
N ALA A 199 -14.80 50.42 41.34
CA ALA A 199 -15.85 51.43 41.33
C ALA A 199 -16.16 51.93 42.74
N ALA A 200 -16.24 51.06 43.74
CA ALA A 200 -16.47 51.39 45.12
C ALA A 200 -15.28 52.24 45.74
N LEU A 201 -14.04 51.86 45.42
CA LEU A 201 -12.85 52.62 45.87
C LEU A 201 -12.78 53.97 45.18
N LYS A 202 -13.09 54.10 43.91
CA LYS A 202 -13.16 55.40 43.21
C LYS A 202 -14.22 56.30 43.80
N ALA A 203 -15.39 55.78 44.16
CA ALA A 203 -16.44 56.55 44.85
C ALA A 203 -16.00 57.03 46.22
N LYS A 204 -15.30 56.21 47.03
CA LYS A 204 -14.75 56.59 48.31
C LYS A 204 -13.67 57.69 48.18
N LEU A 205 -12.80 57.57 47.18
CA LEU A 205 -11.75 58.55 46.91
C LEU A 205 -12.33 59.87 46.47
N SER A 206 -13.37 59.92 45.69
CA SER A 206 -14.07 61.14 45.28
C SER A 206 -14.84 61.81 46.44
N ALA A 207 -15.26 61.03 47.44
CA ALA A 207 -15.90 61.55 48.63
C ALA A 207 -14.90 62.12 49.63
N LEU A 208 -13.65 61.65 49.66
CA LEU A 208 -12.56 62.16 50.52
C LEU A 208 -11.88 63.43 49.97
N ASN A 209 -12.01 63.67 48.65
CA ASN A 209 -11.45 64.89 48.01
C ASN A 209 -12.43 66.03 47.90
N LYS A 210 -13.54 65.99 48.58
CA LYS A 210 -14.48 67.07 48.80
C LYS A 210 -14.38 67.55 50.23
#